data_e5f0759ffde9b9a6ad460cb6afb92da4
#
_entry.id   e5f0759ffde9b9a6ad460cb6afb92da4
#
_cell.length_a   1.000
_cell.length_b   1.000
_cell.length_c   1.000
_cell.angle_alpha   90.00
_cell.angle_beta   90.00
_cell.angle_gamma   90.00
#
_symmetry.space_group_name_H-M   'P 1'
#
loop_
_entity.id
_entity.type
_entity.pdbx_description
1 polymer ?
#
loop_
_entity_poly.entity_id
_entity_poly.type
_entity_poly.pdbx_seq_one_letter_code
_entity_poly.pdbx_strand_id
1 'polypeptide(L)'
;MAHCAHIPAFVLHQVTCQFATGDTLFGPLNLSLESSLCGLVGRNGVGKTCLLRLLAGLDSPADGHIERAASIAWVAQQPNVTPEMTLAALLGYAPIFDALSRLEQGQMLAADFDLLDGHWDLPDRLSLAFREAALPPFSADRPAFSLSGGERMKALLCGAFVSGADYLLLDEPTNHLDRQGREWLYHQLESWQGGALIASHDRELLTRMPRIIELTPTALRSYGGNYDEYQRQRMAEQQAARAALEHAVTERRRTRARMQKEHDAAQRRSAQTLRTVDTLNIASFERVKYKGAAKERPGTLRRQHREQNSSLNAAVQQARERVEDDNPVMFTLPGSEVAAGKQVMVVEALQLAHSPAAPLDWRMDGPMRIALKGPNGCGKTTLLKTLLGLEQAVSGDVRLSVSAAYLDQHLTQLDLSLSVMAHLSLDDTPLDEGLLRTRLAQLQLGADKVTLPLATLSGGERLKAALACVLWRRDPAQLLLLDEPTNHLDLASTQAIESALAAFPGAMLVVSHDEAFLHGLKLTHSLAWRETGWHFSLL
;
A
#
# COMPACT_ATOMS: atom_id res chain seq x y z
N MET A 1 23.25 -22.66 31.10
CA MET A 1 23.00 -22.50 29.67
C MET A 1 23.52 -21.12 29.28
N ALA A 2 24.61 -21.07 28.53
CA ALA A 2 25.15 -19.79 28.05
C ALA A 2 24.18 -19.17 27.07
N HIS A 3 23.68 -17.97 27.35
CA HIS A 3 23.05 -17.13 26.34
C HIS A 3 24.12 -16.85 25.28
N CYS A 4 24.03 -17.51 24.13
CA CYS A 4 24.68 -17.00 22.92
C CYS A 4 24.14 -15.59 22.73
N ALA A 5 24.99 -14.58 22.90
CA ALA A 5 24.63 -13.22 22.52
C ALA A 5 24.34 -13.24 21.02
N HIS A 6 23.06 -13.17 20.62
CA HIS A 6 22.67 -13.01 19.23
C HIS A 6 23.21 -11.66 18.79
N ILE A 7 24.27 -11.67 17.98
CA ILE A 7 24.78 -10.44 17.34
C ILE A 7 23.71 -10.01 16.35
N PRO A 8 23.15 -8.79 16.46
CA PRO A 8 22.16 -8.32 15.53
C PRO A 8 22.77 -8.19 14.13
N ALA A 9 22.02 -8.59 13.10
CA ALA A 9 22.46 -8.45 11.70
C ALA A 9 22.64 -6.99 11.31
N PHE A 10 21.78 -6.11 11.84
CA PHE A 10 21.84 -4.65 11.63
C PHE A 10 21.53 -3.88 12.90
N VAL A 11 22.24 -2.77 13.10
CA VAL A 11 21.90 -1.77 14.12
C VAL A 11 21.88 -0.39 13.46
N LEU A 12 20.72 0.28 13.56
CA LEU A 12 20.51 1.63 13.08
C LEU A 12 20.64 2.61 14.26
N HIS A 13 21.49 3.62 14.09
CA HIS A 13 21.71 4.69 15.07
C HIS A 13 21.35 6.04 14.47
N GLN A 14 20.20 6.61 14.88
CA GLN A 14 19.70 7.93 14.48
C GLN A 14 19.66 8.13 12.95
N VAL A 15 19.34 7.09 12.20
CA VAL A 15 19.38 7.10 10.74
C VAL A 15 18.30 8.02 10.18
N THR A 16 18.72 8.96 9.36
CA THR A 16 17.84 9.92 8.66
C THR A 16 18.05 9.80 7.15
N CYS A 17 16.96 9.80 6.42
CA CYS A 17 16.96 9.83 4.95
C CYS A 17 16.32 11.13 4.44
N GLN A 18 16.96 11.76 3.47
CA GLN A 18 16.49 13.01 2.85
C GLN A 18 16.41 12.86 1.34
N PHE A 19 15.48 13.59 0.73
CA PHE A 19 15.44 13.76 -0.72
C PHE A 19 16.60 14.66 -1.19
N ALA A 20 16.88 14.63 -2.49
CA ALA A 20 17.84 15.54 -3.11
C ALA A 20 17.48 17.03 -2.93
N THR A 21 16.20 17.34 -2.66
CA THR A 21 15.69 18.67 -2.32
C THR A 21 16.04 19.13 -0.91
N GLY A 22 16.54 18.23 -0.05
CA GLY A 22 16.83 18.49 1.37
C GLY A 22 15.67 18.18 2.32
N ASP A 23 14.49 17.85 1.79
CA ASP A 23 13.34 17.47 2.61
C ASP A 23 13.57 16.10 3.26
N THR A 24 13.22 15.97 4.55
CA THR A 24 13.37 14.71 5.27
C THR A 24 12.26 13.73 4.86
N LEU A 25 12.66 12.55 4.37
CA LEU A 25 11.74 11.47 4.05
C LEU A 25 11.33 10.72 5.31
N PHE A 26 12.31 10.34 6.12
CA PHE A 26 12.09 9.73 7.44
C PHE A 26 13.31 9.94 8.36
N GLY A 27 13.06 9.81 9.66
CA GLY A 27 14.10 9.81 10.70
C GLY A 27 13.90 10.86 11.78
N PRO A 28 14.74 10.81 12.83
CA PRO A 28 15.82 9.85 13.08
C PRO A 28 15.30 8.46 13.52
N LEU A 29 15.79 7.39 12.90
CA LEU A 29 15.38 6.02 13.16
C LEU A 29 16.41 5.25 13.98
N ASN A 30 15.94 4.45 14.95
CA ASN A 30 16.73 3.51 15.73
C ASN A 30 16.07 2.14 15.66
N LEU A 31 16.82 1.11 15.32
CA LEU A 31 16.32 -0.27 15.25
C LEU A 31 17.48 -1.25 15.34
N SER A 32 17.26 -2.38 16.00
CA SER A 32 18.13 -3.56 15.95
C SER A 32 17.38 -4.70 15.28
N LEU A 33 17.99 -5.29 14.25
CA LEU A 33 17.46 -6.42 13.48
C LEU A 33 18.30 -7.66 13.77
N GLU A 34 17.66 -8.69 14.28
CA GLU A 34 18.24 -10.01 14.48
C GLU A 34 18.11 -10.86 13.22
N SER A 35 18.80 -12.02 13.17
CA SER A 35 18.67 -12.99 12.07
C SER A 35 17.35 -13.75 12.17
N SER A 36 16.24 -13.04 11.90
CA SER A 36 14.88 -13.58 11.86
C SER A 36 14.12 -13.05 10.65
N LEU A 37 13.06 -13.74 10.26
CA LEU A 37 12.17 -13.25 9.20
C LEU A 37 11.33 -12.08 9.72
N CYS A 38 11.36 -10.95 9.03
CA CYS A 38 10.61 -9.75 9.38
C CYS A 38 9.88 -9.18 8.17
N GLY A 39 8.60 -8.89 8.32
CA GLY A 39 7.84 -8.12 7.33
C GLY A 39 8.00 -6.62 7.58
N LEU A 40 8.31 -5.84 6.54
CA LEU A 40 8.37 -4.38 6.58
C LEU A 40 7.11 -3.81 5.92
N VAL A 41 6.29 -3.14 6.71
CA VAL A 41 5.06 -2.49 6.26
C VAL A 41 5.14 -0.97 6.43
N GLY A 42 4.29 -0.24 5.72
CA GLY A 42 4.20 1.22 5.80
C GLY A 42 3.51 1.78 4.56
N ARG A 43 3.06 3.03 4.63
CA ARG A 43 2.38 3.69 3.51
C ARG A 43 3.28 3.76 2.27
N ASN A 44 2.66 3.85 1.10
CA ASN A 44 3.41 4.11 -0.13
C ASN A 44 4.11 5.48 -0.04
N GLY A 45 5.36 5.53 -0.52
CA GLY A 45 6.17 6.75 -0.46
C GLY A 45 6.81 7.05 0.90
N VAL A 46 6.59 6.25 1.95
CA VAL A 46 7.22 6.46 3.27
C VAL A 46 8.73 6.15 3.28
N GLY A 47 9.25 5.49 2.23
CA GLY A 47 10.67 5.20 2.07
C GLY A 47 11.09 3.77 2.39
N LYS A 48 10.20 2.76 2.28
CA LYS A 48 10.54 1.34 2.47
C LYS A 48 11.74 0.92 1.61
N THR A 49 11.67 1.17 0.31
CA THR A 49 12.77 0.92 -0.64
C THR A 49 14.04 1.66 -0.25
N CYS A 50 13.95 2.95 0.15
CA CYS A 50 15.10 3.73 0.60
C CYS A 50 15.74 3.11 1.85
N LEU A 51 14.94 2.68 2.83
CA LEU A 51 15.45 1.99 4.02
C LEU A 51 16.18 0.69 3.65
N LEU A 52 15.60 -0.13 2.77
CA LEU A 52 16.24 -1.37 2.32
C LEU A 52 17.54 -1.10 1.57
N ARG A 53 17.60 -0.07 0.71
CA ARG A 53 18.82 0.35 0.01
C ARG A 53 19.91 0.85 0.95
N LEU A 54 19.51 1.60 1.99
CA LEU A 54 20.43 2.02 3.07
C LEU A 54 20.99 0.79 3.82
N LEU A 55 20.16 -0.20 4.15
CA LEU A 55 20.59 -1.45 4.79
C LEU A 55 21.51 -2.26 3.87
N ALA A 56 21.21 -2.33 2.58
CA ALA A 56 22.04 -2.99 1.58
C ALA A 56 23.39 -2.28 1.32
N GLY A 57 23.57 -1.06 1.84
CA GLY A 57 24.79 -0.26 1.60
C GLY A 57 24.87 0.36 0.21
N LEU A 58 23.76 0.38 -0.54
CA LEU A 58 23.66 0.99 -1.86
C LEU A 58 23.55 2.51 -1.79
N ASP A 59 22.98 3.02 -0.69
CA ASP A 59 22.86 4.44 -0.39
C ASP A 59 23.47 4.71 0.98
N SER A 60 23.83 5.97 1.23
CA SER A 60 24.31 6.46 2.53
C SER A 60 23.24 7.28 3.24
N PRO A 61 23.06 7.13 4.56
CA PRO A 61 22.12 7.96 5.29
C PRO A 61 22.57 9.44 5.28
N ALA A 62 21.60 10.36 5.34
CA ALA A 62 21.89 11.80 5.45
C ALA A 62 22.47 12.16 6.83
N ASP A 63 22.03 11.44 7.88
CA ASP A 63 22.56 11.53 9.24
C ASP A 63 22.43 10.17 9.94
N GLY A 64 23.28 9.94 10.96
CA GLY A 64 23.35 8.67 11.66
C GLY A 64 24.27 7.65 10.98
N HIS A 65 24.25 6.42 11.46
CA HIS A 65 25.04 5.32 10.86
C HIS A 65 24.32 3.96 11.01
N ILE A 66 24.76 3.00 10.19
CA ILE A 66 24.22 1.64 10.16
C ILE A 66 25.37 0.66 10.33
N GLU A 67 25.34 -0.13 11.40
CA GLU A 67 26.21 -1.26 11.58
C GLU A 67 25.65 -2.49 10.86
N ARG A 68 26.50 -3.20 10.11
CA ARG A 68 26.16 -4.38 9.30
C ARG A 68 27.08 -5.52 9.70
N ALA A 69 26.54 -6.55 10.32
CA ALA A 69 27.29 -7.72 10.75
C ALA A 69 27.06 -8.94 9.83
N ALA A 70 26.08 -8.90 8.94
CA ALA A 70 25.68 -10.00 8.06
C ALA A 70 26.08 -9.74 6.60
N SER A 71 26.36 -10.81 5.85
CA SER A 71 26.41 -10.77 4.40
C SER A 71 24.98 -10.65 3.82
N ILE A 72 24.80 -9.85 2.76
CA ILE A 72 23.46 -9.41 2.32
C ILE A 72 23.23 -9.82 0.88
N ALA A 73 22.09 -10.44 0.60
CA ALA A 73 21.51 -10.53 -0.74
C ALA A 73 20.33 -9.56 -0.87
N TRP A 74 20.36 -8.72 -1.91
CA TRP A 74 19.37 -7.70 -2.19
C TRP A 74 18.57 -8.03 -3.45
N VAL A 75 17.24 -7.99 -3.35
CA VAL A 75 16.32 -8.09 -4.49
C VAL A 75 15.46 -6.84 -4.57
N ALA A 76 15.67 -6.08 -5.64
CA ALA A 76 14.94 -4.85 -5.91
C ALA A 76 13.54 -5.13 -6.48
N GLN A 77 12.58 -4.25 -6.19
CA GLN A 77 11.23 -4.30 -6.74
C GLN A 77 11.22 -4.26 -8.27
N GLN A 78 12.02 -3.40 -8.86
CA GLN A 78 12.18 -3.27 -10.31
C GLN A 78 13.66 -3.20 -10.64
N PRO A 79 14.27 -4.30 -11.12
CA PRO A 79 15.64 -4.28 -11.55
C PRO A 79 15.76 -3.46 -12.85
N ASN A 80 16.81 -2.67 -12.93
CA ASN A 80 17.12 -1.93 -14.15
C ASN A 80 17.76 -2.91 -15.17
N VAL A 81 17.02 -3.25 -16.21
CA VAL A 81 17.45 -4.23 -17.22
C VAL A 81 17.73 -3.50 -18.54
N THR A 82 18.97 -3.57 -18.99
CA THR A 82 19.36 -3.07 -20.32
C THR A 82 19.23 -4.19 -21.37
N PRO A 83 19.07 -3.85 -22.67
CA PRO A 83 18.95 -4.85 -23.72
C PRO A 83 20.12 -5.83 -23.82
N GLU A 84 21.32 -5.40 -23.41
CA GLU A 84 22.56 -6.20 -23.49
C GLU A 84 22.82 -7.02 -22.22
N MET A 85 22.02 -6.81 -21.16
CA MET A 85 22.21 -7.48 -19.88
C MET A 85 21.92 -8.98 -19.99
N THR A 86 22.89 -9.80 -19.61
CA THR A 86 22.73 -11.27 -19.52
C THR A 86 22.04 -11.66 -18.22
N LEU A 87 21.55 -12.90 -18.17
CA LEU A 87 20.95 -13.46 -16.96
C LEU A 87 21.99 -13.54 -15.82
N ALA A 88 23.21 -13.96 -16.09
CA ALA A 88 24.28 -13.96 -15.11
C ALA A 88 24.58 -12.55 -14.55
N ALA A 89 24.54 -11.52 -15.40
CA ALA A 89 24.73 -10.13 -14.99
C ALA A 89 23.56 -9.62 -14.12
N LEU A 90 22.32 -9.96 -14.50
CA LEU A 90 21.13 -9.63 -13.72
C LEU A 90 21.20 -10.20 -12.29
N LEU A 91 21.69 -11.44 -12.15
CA LEU A 91 21.84 -12.13 -10.87
C LEU A 91 23.07 -11.67 -10.06
N GLY A 92 23.94 -10.84 -10.66
CA GLY A 92 25.20 -10.39 -10.02
C GLY A 92 26.36 -11.40 -10.13
N TYR A 93 26.21 -12.46 -10.92
CA TYR A 93 27.18 -13.55 -11.04
C TYR A 93 28.01 -13.51 -12.32
N ALA A 94 27.90 -12.47 -13.15
CA ALA A 94 28.66 -12.36 -14.39
C ALA A 94 30.17 -12.61 -14.21
N PRO A 95 30.87 -12.01 -13.20
CA PRO A 95 32.31 -12.26 -13.04
C PRO A 95 32.65 -13.73 -12.78
N ILE A 96 31.77 -14.47 -12.08
CA ILE A 96 31.95 -15.90 -11.79
C ILE A 96 31.82 -16.73 -13.08
N PHE A 97 30.76 -16.47 -13.88
CA PHE A 97 30.52 -17.16 -15.13
C PHE A 97 31.58 -16.84 -16.19
N ASP A 98 32.07 -15.58 -16.21
CA ASP A 98 33.19 -15.18 -17.07
C ASP A 98 34.49 -15.93 -16.70
N ALA A 99 34.75 -16.09 -15.40
CA ALA A 99 35.91 -16.86 -14.91
C ALA A 99 35.78 -18.35 -15.27
N LEU A 100 34.59 -18.96 -15.10
CA LEU A 100 34.31 -20.33 -15.52
C LEU A 100 34.54 -20.53 -17.04
N SER A 101 34.01 -19.59 -17.84
CA SER A 101 34.20 -19.64 -19.31
C SER A 101 35.65 -19.52 -19.74
N ARG A 102 36.45 -18.65 -19.09
CA ARG A 102 37.91 -18.55 -19.35
C ARG A 102 38.61 -19.85 -18.98
N LEU A 103 38.23 -20.47 -17.87
CA LEU A 103 38.80 -21.76 -17.44
C LEU A 103 38.51 -22.86 -18.45
N GLU A 104 37.27 -22.97 -18.96
CA GLU A 104 36.90 -23.94 -20.01
C GLU A 104 37.67 -23.73 -21.31
N GLN A 105 38.03 -22.48 -21.62
CA GLN A 105 38.85 -22.12 -22.78
C GLN A 105 40.36 -22.34 -22.56
N GLY A 106 40.77 -22.82 -21.38
CA GLY A 106 42.17 -23.03 -21.02
C GLY A 106 42.93 -21.74 -20.68
N GLN A 107 42.26 -20.62 -20.50
CA GLN A 107 42.81 -19.33 -20.09
C GLN A 107 42.68 -19.20 -18.56
N MET A 108 43.74 -19.58 -17.84
CA MET A 108 43.73 -19.51 -16.38
C MET A 108 44.40 -18.23 -15.88
N LEU A 109 43.63 -17.39 -15.16
CA LEU A 109 44.16 -16.27 -14.39
C LEU A 109 44.14 -16.62 -12.90
N ALA A 110 45.19 -16.27 -12.15
CA ALA A 110 45.23 -16.54 -10.71
C ALA A 110 44.02 -15.92 -9.98
N ALA A 111 43.56 -14.73 -10.38
CA ALA A 111 42.41 -14.07 -9.84
C ALA A 111 41.09 -14.81 -10.06
N ASP A 112 40.99 -15.67 -11.09
CA ASP A 112 39.79 -16.46 -11.35
C ASP A 112 39.57 -17.54 -10.28
N PHE A 113 40.66 -18.13 -9.74
CA PHE A 113 40.58 -19.10 -8.66
C PHE A 113 40.03 -18.47 -7.36
N ASP A 114 40.46 -17.25 -7.04
CA ASP A 114 39.96 -16.52 -5.86
C ASP A 114 38.48 -16.20 -6.02
N LEU A 115 38.01 -15.86 -7.22
CA LEU A 115 36.61 -15.62 -7.54
C LEU A 115 35.74 -16.88 -7.49
N LEU A 116 36.31 -18.03 -7.88
CA LEU A 116 35.61 -19.30 -7.93
C LEU A 116 35.63 -20.05 -6.60
N ASP A 117 36.42 -19.60 -5.63
CA ASP A 117 36.46 -20.22 -4.30
C ASP A 117 35.09 -20.15 -3.63
N GLY A 118 34.55 -21.33 -3.26
CA GLY A 118 33.18 -21.46 -2.72
C GLY A 118 32.05 -21.34 -3.78
N HIS A 119 32.36 -21.14 -5.07
CA HIS A 119 31.35 -20.93 -6.14
C HIS A 119 31.41 -21.95 -7.30
N TRP A 120 32.21 -22.99 -7.17
CA TRP A 120 32.38 -24.02 -8.23
C TRP A 120 31.06 -24.72 -8.59
N ASP A 121 30.18 -24.91 -7.65
CA ASP A 121 28.89 -25.57 -7.80
C ASP A 121 27.74 -24.60 -8.13
N LEU A 122 28.03 -23.29 -8.28
CA LEU A 122 27.00 -22.25 -8.52
C LEU A 122 26.14 -22.53 -9.75
N PRO A 123 26.68 -22.99 -10.92
CA PRO A 123 25.88 -23.35 -12.08
C PRO A 123 24.86 -24.45 -11.79
N ASP A 124 25.26 -25.47 -11.02
CA ASP A 124 24.38 -26.59 -10.66
C ASP A 124 23.30 -26.13 -9.64
N ARG A 125 23.67 -25.33 -8.63
CA ARG A 125 22.73 -24.76 -7.67
C ARG A 125 21.70 -23.87 -8.35
N LEU A 126 22.12 -23.00 -9.28
CA LEU A 126 21.20 -22.15 -10.05
C LEU A 126 20.28 -22.99 -10.93
N SER A 127 20.82 -24.00 -11.62
CA SER A 127 20.04 -24.91 -12.47
C SER A 127 18.97 -25.65 -11.66
N LEU A 128 19.30 -26.08 -10.45
CA LEU A 128 18.36 -26.71 -9.53
C LEU A 128 17.27 -25.71 -9.07
N ALA A 129 17.67 -24.52 -8.60
CA ALA A 129 16.75 -23.49 -8.13
C ALA A 129 15.78 -23.04 -9.24
N PHE A 130 16.26 -22.90 -10.49
CA PHE A 130 15.42 -22.56 -11.64
C PHE A 130 14.38 -23.64 -11.94
N ARG A 131 14.76 -24.91 -11.83
CA ARG A 131 13.83 -26.04 -12.01
C ARG A 131 12.76 -26.04 -10.92
N GLU A 132 13.13 -25.82 -9.66
CA GLU A 132 12.20 -25.74 -8.53
C GLU A 132 11.23 -24.55 -8.67
N ALA A 133 11.70 -23.42 -9.19
CA ALA A 133 10.91 -22.24 -9.48
C ALA A 133 10.01 -22.37 -10.73
N ALA A 134 10.05 -23.52 -11.42
CA ALA A 134 9.40 -23.74 -12.71
C ALA A 134 9.80 -22.68 -13.76
N LEU A 135 11.08 -22.29 -13.76
CA LEU A 135 11.67 -21.41 -14.77
C LEU A 135 12.23 -22.21 -15.95
N PRO A 136 12.39 -21.58 -17.13
CA PRO A 136 13.17 -22.16 -18.21
C PRO A 136 14.59 -22.52 -17.75
N PRO A 137 15.25 -23.51 -18.40
CA PRO A 137 16.61 -23.90 -18.03
C PRO A 137 17.54 -22.70 -17.91
N PHE A 138 18.38 -22.69 -16.87
CA PHE A 138 19.36 -21.65 -16.68
C PHE A 138 20.39 -21.63 -17.81
N SER A 139 20.71 -20.44 -18.30
CA SER A 139 21.82 -20.15 -19.20
C SER A 139 22.40 -18.80 -18.86
N ALA A 140 23.68 -18.72 -18.54
CA ALA A 140 24.35 -17.49 -18.11
C ALA A 140 24.24 -16.36 -19.15
N ASP A 141 24.37 -16.69 -20.43
CA ASP A 141 24.37 -15.73 -21.55
C ASP A 141 22.95 -15.35 -22.04
N ARG A 142 21.92 -15.97 -21.49
CA ARG A 142 20.55 -15.66 -21.89
C ARG A 142 20.25 -14.17 -21.65
N PRO A 143 19.70 -13.43 -22.66
CA PRO A 143 19.33 -12.04 -22.46
C PRO A 143 18.26 -11.89 -21.38
N ALA A 144 18.52 -11.06 -20.37
CA ALA A 144 17.61 -10.84 -19.23
C ALA A 144 16.25 -10.29 -19.66
N PHE A 145 16.19 -9.49 -20.73
CA PHE A 145 14.94 -8.93 -21.25
C PHE A 145 14.02 -9.99 -21.89
N SER A 146 14.54 -11.18 -22.24
CA SER A 146 13.73 -12.28 -22.79
C SER A 146 12.79 -12.91 -21.76
N LEU A 147 13.02 -12.64 -20.46
CA LEU A 147 12.17 -13.11 -19.37
C LEU A 147 11.00 -12.16 -19.14
N SER A 148 9.82 -12.72 -18.90
CA SER A 148 8.67 -11.96 -18.40
C SER A 148 8.99 -11.35 -17.03
N GLY A 149 8.19 -10.36 -16.59
CA GLY A 149 8.38 -9.73 -15.28
C GLY A 149 8.36 -10.73 -14.11
N GLY A 150 7.43 -11.70 -14.17
CA GLY A 150 7.35 -12.77 -13.15
C GLY A 150 8.52 -13.74 -13.18
N GLU A 151 8.93 -14.18 -14.38
CA GLU A 151 10.13 -15.03 -14.52
C GLU A 151 11.39 -14.33 -14.05
N ARG A 152 11.51 -13.04 -14.32
CA ARG A 152 12.64 -12.21 -13.90
C ARG A 152 12.71 -12.10 -12.38
N MET A 153 11.57 -11.84 -11.72
CA MET A 153 11.51 -11.81 -10.26
C MET A 153 11.88 -13.18 -9.66
N LYS A 154 11.33 -14.27 -10.19
CA LYS A 154 11.71 -15.63 -9.76
C LYS A 154 13.21 -15.90 -9.94
N ALA A 155 13.79 -15.48 -11.05
CA ALA A 155 15.23 -15.64 -11.31
C ALA A 155 16.09 -14.88 -10.28
N LEU A 156 15.74 -13.63 -9.98
CA LEU A 156 16.42 -12.83 -8.93
C LEU A 156 16.32 -13.49 -7.56
N LEU A 157 15.15 -13.99 -7.20
CA LEU A 157 14.95 -14.72 -5.94
C LEU A 157 15.79 -16.01 -5.90
N CYS A 158 15.82 -16.79 -6.98
CA CYS A 158 16.73 -17.95 -7.08
C CYS A 158 18.19 -17.56 -6.85
N GLY A 159 18.65 -16.47 -7.50
CA GLY A 159 19.99 -15.93 -7.28
C GLY A 159 20.23 -15.55 -5.82
N ALA A 160 19.29 -14.88 -5.18
CA ALA A 160 19.39 -14.48 -3.78
C ALA A 160 19.46 -15.70 -2.82
N PHE A 161 18.60 -16.71 -3.02
CA PHE A 161 18.59 -17.92 -2.18
C PHE A 161 19.85 -18.79 -2.33
N VAL A 162 20.48 -18.82 -3.50
CA VAL A 162 21.74 -19.58 -3.71
C VAL A 162 23.00 -18.78 -3.40
N SER A 163 22.88 -17.50 -3.03
CA SER A 163 24.03 -16.61 -2.79
C SER A 163 24.91 -17.03 -1.62
N GLY A 164 24.35 -17.76 -0.65
CA GLY A 164 25.01 -18.04 0.62
C GLY A 164 25.03 -16.85 1.58
N ALA A 165 24.23 -15.82 1.33
CA ALA A 165 24.10 -14.66 2.22
C ALA A 165 23.44 -15.05 3.55
N ASP A 166 23.82 -14.35 4.63
CA ASP A 166 23.23 -14.55 5.96
C ASP A 166 21.87 -13.83 6.10
N TYR A 167 21.63 -12.81 5.26
CA TYR A 167 20.47 -11.96 5.36
C TYR A 167 19.90 -11.57 3.99
N LEU A 168 18.58 -11.71 3.83
CA LEU A 168 17.87 -11.30 2.62
C LEU A 168 17.19 -9.94 2.84
N LEU A 169 17.37 -9.03 1.89
CA LEU A 169 16.59 -7.81 1.78
C LEU A 169 15.74 -7.89 0.52
N LEU A 170 14.42 -8.01 0.68
CA LEU A 170 13.51 -8.21 -0.45
C LEU A 170 12.51 -7.05 -0.52
N ASP A 171 12.44 -6.40 -1.69
CA ASP A 171 11.53 -5.28 -1.93
C ASP A 171 10.38 -5.71 -2.84
N GLU A 172 9.18 -5.88 -2.28
CA GLU A 172 7.95 -6.31 -2.95
C GLU A 172 8.14 -7.58 -3.82
N PRO A 173 8.68 -8.67 -3.26
CA PRO A 173 9.06 -9.87 -4.03
C PRO A 173 7.87 -10.62 -4.61
N THR A 174 6.65 -10.39 -4.13
CA THR A 174 5.41 -11.00 -4.63
C THR A 174 4.82 -10.29 -5.85
N ASN A 175 5.32 -9.09 -6.18
CA ASN A 175 4.87 -8.36 -7.36
C ASN A 175 5.21 -9.15 -8.63
N HIS A 176 4.28 -9.20 -9.57
CA HIS A 176 4.36 -9.94 -10.83
C HIS A 176 4.38 -11.47 -10.68
N LEU A 177 4.40 -12.02 -9.46
CA LEU A 177 4.27 -13.46 -9.25
C LEU A 177 2.79 -13.87 -9.33
N ASP A 178 2.54 -14.91 -10.10
CA ASP A 178 1.27 -15.62 -10.06
C ASP A 178 1.14 -16.46 -8.78
N ARG A 179 -0.01 -17.06 -8.56
CA ARG A 179 -0.27 -17.86 -7.36
C ARG A 179 0.80 -18.93 -7.12
N GLN A 180 1.16 -19.67 -8.17
CA GLN A 180 2.16 -20.73 -8.06
C GLN A 180 3.56 -20.17 -7.70
N GLY A 181 3.92 -19.01 -8.27
CA GLY A 181 5.15 -18.31 -7.93
C GLY A 181 5.18 -17.79 -6.49
N ARG A 182 4.04 -17.31 -5.96
CA ARG A 182 3.93 -16.89 -4.55
C ARG A 182 4.06 -18.09 -3.60
N GLU A 183 3.34 -19.18 -3.87
CA GLU A 183 3.44 -20.42 -3.08
C GLU A 183 4.88 -20.94 -3.03
N TRP A 184 5.58 -20.94 -4.19
CA TRP A 184 6.99 -21.29 -4.24
C TRP A 184 7.86 -20.37 -3.36
N LEU A 185 7.67 -19.06 -3.44
CA LEU A 185 8.40 -18.08 -2.61
C LEU A 185 8.16 -18.33 -1.12
N TYR A 186 6.92 -18.60 -0.72
CA TYR A 186 6.58 -18.87 0.68
C TYR A 186 7.33 -20.10 1.19
N HIS A 187 7.37 -21.19 0.44
CA HIS A 187 8.12 -22.39 0.80
C HIS A 187 9.63 -22.15 0.90
N GLN A 188 10.19 -21.34 -0.01
CA GLN A 188 11.61 -20.99 0.07
C GLN A 188 11.92 -20.18 1.34
N LEU A 189 11.07 -19.23 1.70
CA LEU A 189 11.23 -18.44 2.93
C LEU A 189 11.03 -19.28 4.20
N GLU A 190 10.10 -20.21 4.21
CA GLU A 190 9.89 -21.14 5.34
C GLU A 190 11.10 -22.05 5.59
N SER A 191 11.80 -22.42 4.53
CA SER A 191 13.02 -23.24 4.60
C SER A 191 14.30 -22.43 4.85
N TRP A 192 14.21 -21.09 4.72
CA TRP A 192 15.37 -20.20 4.87
C TRP A 192 15.86 -20.15 6.33
N GLN A 193 17.16 -20.37 6.53
CA GLN A 193 17.76 -20.43 7.86
C GLN A 193 18.39 -19.10 8.31
N GLY A 194 18.58 -18.16 7.38
CA GLY A 194 19.09 -16.81 7.66
C GLY A 194 18.02 -15.83 8.09
N GLY A 195 18.42 -14.57 8.32
CA GLY A 195 17.48 -13.48 8.52
C GLY A 195 16.90 -12.97 7.20
N ALA A 196 15.75 -12.30 7.26
CA ALA A 196 15.22 -11.56 6.12
C ALA A 196 14.39 -10.36 6.57
N LEU A 197 14.51 -9.25 5.83
CA LEU A 197 13.59 -8.12 5.92
C LEU A 197 12.89 -7.95 4.58
N ILE A 198 11.59 -8.12 4.57
CA ILE A 198 10.77 -8.23 3.37
C ILE A 198 9.75 -7.09 3.38
N ALA A 199 9.97 -6.07 2.54
CA ALA A 199 8.94 -5.08 2.29
C ALA A 199 7.87 -5.72 1.41
N SER A 200 6.64 -5.78 1.90
CA SER A 200 5.54 -6.35 1.16
C SER A 200 4.17 -5.81 1.59
N HIS A 201 3.25 -5.82 0.65
CA HIS A 201 1.82 -5.57 0.87
C HIS A 201 0.98 -6.86 0.73
N ASP A 202 1.62 -7.98 0.50
CA ASP A 202 1.00 -9.29 0.42
C ASP A 202 0.64 -9.79 1.83
N ARG A 203 -0.66 -9.79 2.13
CA ARG A 203 -1.18 -10.18 3.46
C ARG A 203 -0.86 -11.64 3.79
N GLU A 204 -0.90 -12.53 2.79
CA GLU A 204 -0.59 -13.96 2.98
C GLU A 204 0.88 -14.16 3.32
N LEU A 205 1.79 -13.46 2.63
CA LEU A 205 3.21 -13.46 2.99
C LEU A 205 3.43 -12.94 4.41
N LEU A 206 2.81 -11.80 4.75
CA LEU A 206 2.98 -11.16 6.06
C LEU A 206 2.40 -12.00 7.21
N THR A 207 1.38 -12.84 6.98
CA THR A 207 0.88 -13.75 8.02
C THR A 207 1.87 -14.87 8.36
N ARG A 208 2.83 -15.16 7.49
CA ARG A 208 3.91 -16.14 7.71
C ARG A 208 5.13 -15.54 8.42
N MET A 209 5.17 -14.21 8.60
CA MET A 209 6.28 -13.53 9.27
C MET A 209 6.08 -13.57 10.80
N PRO A 210 7.11 -13.95 11.57
CA PRO A 210 7.03 -13.96 13.04
C PRO A 210 7.12 -12.57 13.67
N ARG A 211 7.48 -11.54 12.88
CA ARG A 211 7.63 -10.16 13.32
C ARG A 211 7.28 -9.20 12.21
N ILE A 212 6.55 -8.14 12.54
CA ILE A 212 6.22 -7.05 11.60
C ILE A 212 6.88 -5.76 12.08
N ILE A 213 7.49 -5.04 11.16
CA ILE A 213 8.10 -3.74 11.38
C ILE A 213 7.34 -2.71 10.56
N GLU A 214 6.81 -1.70 11.21
CA GLU A 214 6.11 -0.60 10.55
C GLU A 214 7.03 0.61 10.43
N LEU A 215 7.25 1.07 9.21
CA LEU A 215 7.96 2.31 8.93
C LEU A 215 6.96 3.47 8.86
N THR A 216 7.19 4.47 9.72
CA THR A 216 6.53 5.77 9.68
C THR A 216 7.56 6.87 9.40
N PRO A 217 7.15 8.10 9.02
CA PRO A 217 8.12 9.19 8.78
C PRO A 217 9.02 9.50 9.98
N THR A 218 8.59 9.19 11.20
CA THR A 218 9.28 9.56 12.45
C THR A 218 9.79 8.38 13.26
N ALA A 219 9.39 7.14 12.94
CA ALA A 219 9.74 5.98 13.76
C ALA A 219 9.68 4.67 12.99
N LEU A 220 10.46 3.69 13.45
CA LEU A 220 10.27 2.27 13.18
C LEU A 220 9.62 1.62 14.41
N ARG A 221 8.45 1.03 14.21
CA ARG A 221 7.71 0.32 15.27
C ARG A 221 7.77 -1.17 15.00
N SER A 222 8.15 -1.93 16.01
CA SER A 222 8.24 -3.38 15.93
C SER A 222 7.08 -4.03 16.67
N TYR A 223 6.37 -4.91 15.96
CA TYR A 223 5.26 -5.69 16.48
C TYR A 223 5.65 -7.17 16.48
N GLY A 224 5.56 -7.81 17.64
CA GLY A 224 5.73 -9.26 17.73
C GLY A 224 4.50 -9.98 17.21
N GLY A 225 4.73 -11.15 16.59
CA GLY A 225 3.68 -11.93 15.97
C GLY A 225 3.48 -11.60 14.49
N ASN A 226 2.50 -12.27 13.90
CA ASN A 226 2.22 -12.19 12.48
C ASN A 226 1.35 -10.97 12.11
N TYR A 227 0.95 -10.89 10.84
CA TYR A 227 0.14 -9.78 10.33
C TYR A 227 -1.21 -9.63 11.04
N ASP A 228 -1.87 -10.72 11.43
CA ASP A 228 -3.16 -10.66 12.12
C ASP A 228 -3.02 -10.06 13.53
N GLU A 229 -1.92 -10.36 14.21
CA GLU A 229 -1.61 -9.75 15.51
C GLU A 229 -1.24 -8.27 15.38
N TYR A 230 -0.45 -7.94 14.36
CA TYR A 230 -0.16 -6.55 14.02
C TYR A 230 -1.45 -5.77 13.77
N GLN A 231 -2.38 -6.30 12.93
CA GLN A 231 -3.66 -5.64 12.68
C GLN A 231 -4.48 -5.43 13.95
N ARG A 232 -4.57 -6.45 14.82
CA ARG A 232 -5.29 -6.33 16.09
C ARG A 232 -4.70 -5.24 17.00
N GLN A 233 -3.39 -5.17 17.11
CA GLN A 233 -2.69 -4.15 17.90
C GLN A 233 -2.92 -2.75 17.30
N ARG A 234 -2.80 -2.60 15.98
CA ARG A 234 -3.05 -1.33 15.28
C ARG A 234 -4.50 -0.87 15.46
N MET A 235 -5.47 -1.75 15.32
CA MET A 235 -6.88 -1.41 15.57
C MET A 235 -7.11 -0.95 17.01
N ALA A 236 -6.50 -1.61 17.98
CA ALA A 236 -6.60 -1.21 19.38
C ALA A 236 -5.95 0.17 19.63
N GLU A 237 -4.77 0.43 19.07
CA GLU A 237 -4.09 1.73 19.13
C GLU A 237 -4.94 2.85 18.50
N GLN A 238 -5.53 2.60 17.33
CA GLN A 238 -6.40 3.56 16.65
C GLN A 238 -7.68 3.82 17.43
N GLN A 239 -8.31 2.80 17.99
CA GLN A 239 -9.50 2.96 18.85
C GLN A 239 -9.16 3.78 20.10
N ALA A 240 -8.03 3.51 20.75
CA ALA A 240 -7.56 4.27 21.90
C ALA A 240 -7.28 5.75 21.52
N ALA A 241 -6.65 5.99 20.37
CA ALA A 241 -6.39 7.35 19.88
C ALA A 241 -7.71 8.12 19.59
N ARG A 242 -8.68 7.46 18.94
CA ARG A 242 -10.02 8.04 18.69
C ARG A 242 -10.75 8.35 19.99
N ALA A 243 -10.75 7.42 20.95
CA ALA A 243 -11.37 7.64 22.26
C ALA A 243 -10.69 8.80 23.03
N ALA A 244 -9.36 8.90 22.95
CA ALA A 244 -8.63 10.02 23.56
C ALA A 244 -8.99 11.37 22.91
N LEU A 245 -9.16 11.41 21.58
CA LEU A 245 -9.60 12.61 20.87
C LEU A 245 -11.03 13.02 21.28
N GLU A 246 -11.97 12.08 21.30
CA GLU A 246 -13.35 12.34 21.74
C GLU A 246 -13.39 12.85 23.17
N HIS A 247 -12.60 12.25 24.06
CA HIS A 247 -12.47 12.72 25.45
C HIS A 247 -11.94 14.15 25.51
N ALA A 248 -10.85 14.46 24.81
CA ALA A 248 -10.24 15.79 24.80
C ALA A 248 -11.21 16.85 24.22
N VAL A 249 -11.94 16.53 23.14
CA VAL A 249 -12.96 17.42 22.55
C VAL A 249 -14.11 17.66 23.52
N THR A 250 -14.60 16.60 24.19
CA THR A 250 -15.70 16.69 25.15
C THR A 250 -15.28 17.49 26.37
N GLU A 251 -14.09 17.27 26.90
CA GLU A 251 -13.53 18.02 28.02
C GLU A 251 -13.35 19.50 27.68
N ARG A 252 -12.82 19.82 26.49
CA ARG A 252 -12.74 21.19 25.99
C ARG A 252 -14.11 21.85 25.95
N ARG A 253 -15.15 21.16 25.44
CA ARG A 253 -16.52 21.68 25.36
C ARG A 253 -17.12 21.96 26.77
N ARG A 254 -16.95 21.00 27.69
CA ARG A 254 -17.43 21.12 29.08
C ARG A 254 -16.74 22.27 29.81
N THR A 255 -15.43 22.34 29.70
CA THR A 255 -14.63 23.37 30.38
C THR A 255 -14.93 24.76 29.82
N ARG A 256 -15.07 24.92 28.50
CA ARG A 256 -15.49 26.19 27.90
C ARG A 256 -16.86 26.63 28.38
N ALA A 257 -17.82 25.72 28.48
CA ALA A 257 -19.16 26.04 28.99
C ALA A 257 -19.12 26.48 30.47
N ARG A 258 -18.26 25.85 31.31
CA ARG A 258 -18.04 26.28 32.71
C ARG A 258 -17.40 27.65 32.79
N MET A 259 -16.33 27.89 32.02
CA MET A 259 -15.64 29.19 31.95
C MET A 259 -16.59 30.32 31.52
N GLN A 260 -17.47 30.08 30.56
CA GLN A 260 -18.47 31.05 30.14
C GLN A 260 -19.42 31.40 31.29
N LYS A 261 -19.93 30.40 32.01
CA LYS A 261 -20.80 30.61 33.19
C LYS A 261 -20.08 31.39 34.30
N GLU A 262 -18.82 31.07 34.58
CA GLU A 262 -17.98 31.77 35.56
C GLU A 262 -17.74 33.24 35.15
N HIS A 263 -17.46 33.46 33.85
CA HIS A 263 -17.28 34.80 33.30
C HIS A 263 -18.55 35.64 33.42
N ASP A 264 -19.70 35.09 33.04
CA ASP A 264 -21.00 35.78 33.13
C ASP A 264 -21.36 36.09 34.58
N ALA A 265 -21.09 35.15 35.50
CA ALA A 265 -21.30 35.36 36.93
C ALA A 265 -20.36 36.46 37.51
N ALA A 266 -19.09 36.45 37.08
CA ALA A 266 -18.11 37.47 37.49
C ALA A 266 -18.51 38.86 36.97
N GLN A 267 -18.97 38.96 35.73
CA GLN A 267 -19.45 40.22 35.16
C GLN A 267 -20.69 40.75 35.92
N ARG A 268 -21.67 39.88 36.20
CA ARG A 268 -22.87 40.27 36.97
C ARG A 268 -22.50 40.76 38.37
N ARG A 269 -21.61 40.06 39.09
CA ARG A 269 -21.13 40.47 40.43
C ARG A 269 -20.37 41.80 40.35
N SER A 270 -19.48 41.99 39.36
CA SER A 270 -18.75 43.23 39.17
C SER A 270 -19.71 44.41 38.91
N ALA A 271 -20.69 44.22 38.01
CA ALA A 271 -21.70 45.24 37.71
C ALA A 271 -22.56 45.60 38.95
N GLN A 272 -22.96 44.59 39.74
CA GLN A 272 -23.69 44.80 40.97
C GLN A 272 -22.87 45.55 42.03
N THR A 273 -21.60 45.17 42.24
CA THR A 273 -20.66 45.85 43.15
C THR A 273 -20.47 47.30 42.75
N LEU A 274 -20.27 47.59 41.46
CA LEU A 274 -20.12 48.96 40.96
C LEU A 274 -21.38 49.83 41.25
N ARG A 275 -22.57 49.26 41.07
CA ARG A 275 -23.85 49.97 41.41
C ARG A 275 -24.00 50.23 42.91
N THR A 276 -23.67 49.22 43.74
CA THR A 276 -23.84 49.32 45.20
C THR A 276 -22.79 50.27 45.82
N VAL A 277 -21.54 50.28 45.33
CA VAL A 277 -20.49 51.16 45.84
C VAL A 277 -20.82 52.67 45.69
N ASP A 278 -21.62 53.05 44.68
CA ASP A 278 -22.05 54.42 44.47
C ASP A 278 -23.11 54.87 45.46
N THR A 279 -23.85 53.93 46.07
CA THR A 279 -24.92 54.19 47.08
C THR A 279 -24.45 54.03 48.52
N LEU A 280 -23.27 53.52 48.80
CA LEU A 280 -22.65 53.34 50.09
C LEU A 280 -22.12 54.66 50.67
N ASN A 281 -22.34 54.91 51.94
CA ASN A 281 -21.78 56.08 52.67
C ASN A 281 -20.37 55.73 53.20
N ILE A 282 -19.38 55.63 52.30
CA ILE A 282 -17.97 55.31 52.57
C ILE A 282 -17.04 56.40 52.07
N ALA A 283 -15.80 56.45 52.62
CA ALA A 283 -14.82 57.45 52.27
C ALA A 283 -14.43 57.35 50.75
N SER A 284 -14.11 58.50 50.14
CA SER A 284 -13.83 58.62 48.71
C SER A 284 -12.72 57.67 48.26
N PHE A 285 -11.65 57.50 49.06
CA PHE A 285 -10.52 56.63 48.74
C PHE A 285 -10.89 55.14 48.80
N GLU A 286 -11.80 54.75 49.71
CA GLU A 286 -12.32 53.39 49.80
C GLU A 286 -13.21 53.05 48.60
N ARG A 287 -14.03 53.99 48.10
CA ARG A 287 -14.79 53.82 46.85
C ARG A 287 -13.88 53.53 45.66
N VAL A 288 -12.74 54.26 45.53
CA VAL A 288 -11.76 54.00 44.45
C VAL A 288 -11.13 52.62 44.57
N LYS A 289 -10.79 52.18 45.80
CA LYS A 289 -10.24 50.85 46.07
C LYS A 289 -11.23 49.74 45.71
N TYR A 290 -12.51 49.85 46.12
CA TYR A 290 -13.53 48.87 45.77
C TYR A 290 -13.85 48.83 44.29
N LYS A 291 -13.91 49.99 43.61
CA LYS A 291 -14.09 50.05 42.15
C LYS A 291 -12.89 49.46 41.38
N GLY A 292 -11.66 49.70 41.88
CA GLY A 292 -10.46 49.10 41.34
C GLY A 292 -10.46 47.56 41.44
N ALA A 293 -10.70 47.05 42.64
CA ALA A 293 -10.80 45.59 42.88
C ALA A 293 -11.92 44.93 42.07
N ALA A 294 -13.07 45.60 41.88
CA ALA A 294 -14.15 45.09 41.05
C ALA A 294 -13.81 45.01 39.55
N LYS A 295 -12.90 45.87 39.05
CA LYS A 295 -12.42 45.88 37.68
C LYS A 295 -11.26 44.88 37.44
N GLU A 296 -10.38 44.67 38.42
CA GLU A 296 -9.23 43.78 38.31
C GLU A 296 -9.58 42.28 38.29
N ARG A 297 -10.57 41.87 39.12
CA ARG A 297 -11.03 40.47 39.22
C ARG A 297 -11.45 39.83 37.87
N PRO A 298 -12.24 40.50 37.00
CA PRO A 298 -12.54 39.96 35.67
C PRO A 298 -11.32 39.87 34.74
N GLY A 299 -10.30 40.71 34.92
CA GLY A 299 -9.08 40.71 34.14
C GLY A 299 -8.21 39.45 34.41
N THR A 300 -8.01 39.15 35.69
CA THR A 300 -7.26 37.97 36.14
C THR A 300 -7.93 36.66 35.69
N LEU A 301 -9.26 36.60 35.85
CA LEU A 301 -10.08 35.45 35.41
C LEU A 301 -9.96 35.23 33.87
N ARG A 302 -10.02 36.31 33.09
CA ARG A 302 -9.83 36.26 31.63
C ARG A 302 -8.46 35.72 31.22
N ARG A 303 -7.41 36.10 31.95
CA ARG A 303 -6.05 35.59 31.68
C ARG A 303 -5.96 34.09 31.96
N GLN A 304 -6.46 33.65 33.12
CA GLN A 304 -6.52 32.23 33.50
C GLN A 304 -7.33 31.40 32.48
N HIS A 305 -8.51 31.89 32.06
CA HIS A 305 -9.33 31.23 31.06
C HIS A 305 -8.63 31.15 29.69
N ARG A 306 -7.83 32.16 29.30
CA ARG A 306 -7.06 32.15 28.06
C ARG A 306 -5.96 31.09 28.09
N GLU A 307 -5.21 31.01 29.18
CA GLU A 307 -4.16 30.03 29.39
C GLU A 307 -4.71 28.59 29.36
N GLN A 308 -5.86 28.37 30.07
CA GLN A 308 -6.54 27.08 30.10
C GLN A 308 -7.13 26.70 28.72
N ASN A 309 -7.71 27.64 27.97
CA ASN A 309 -8.18 27.41 26.63
C ASN A 309 -7.02 27.05 25.68
N SER A 310 -5.85 27.67 25.84
CA SER A 310 -4.65 27.34 25.05
C SER A 310 -4.21 25.91 25.31
N SER A 311 -4.13 25.49 26.58
CA SER A 311 -3.74 24.11 26.93
C SER A 311 -4.75 23.06 26.43
N LEU A 312 -6.05 23.35 26.50
CA LEU A 312 -7.09 22.46 25.97
C LEU A 312 -7.05 22.34 24.44
N ASN A 313 -6.77 23.46 23.75
CA ASN A 313 -6.58 23.41 22.30
C ASN A 313 -5.35 22.60 21.91
N ALA A 314 -4.23 22.77 22.64
CA ALA A 314 -3.02 21.98 22.44
C ALA A 314 -3.26 20.47 22.67
N ALA A 315 -4.00 20.12 23.74
CA ALA A 315 -4.36 18.72 24.01
C ALA A 315 -5.23 18.10 22.90
N VAL A 316 -6.22 18.85 22.38
CA VAL A 316 -7.02 18.38 21.24
C VAL A 316 -6.19 18.23 19.98
N GLN A 317 -5.31 19.19 19.71
CA GLN A 317 -4.41 19.13 18.55
C GLN A 317 -3.47 17.91 18.64
N GLN A 318 -2.87 17.70 19.80
CA GLN A 318 -2.00 16.54 20.03
C GLN A 318 -2.74 15.20 19.93
N ALA A 319 -3.98 15.13 20.43
CA ALA A 319 -4.81 13.95 20.28
C ALA A 319 -5.21 13.72 18.81
N ARG A 320 -5.48 14.79 18.05
CA ARG A 320 -5.83 14.72 16.64
C ARG A 320 -4.67 14.21 15.77
N GLU A 321 -3.44 14.63 16.06
CA GLU A 321 -2.23 14.18 15.35
C GLU A 321 -1.95 12.68 15.51
N ARG A 322 -2.52 12.05 16.54
CA ARG A 322 -2.42 10.60 16.78
C ARG A 322 -3.48 9.77 16.07
N VAL A 323 -4.57 10.42 15.62
CA VAL A 323 -5.66 9.75 14.91
C VAL A 323 -5.33 9.71 13.43
N GLU A 324 -5.18 8.53 12.88
CA GLU A 324 -5.12 8.33 11.44
C GLU A 324 -6.55 8.37 10.87
N ASP A 325 -6.75 9.11 9.79
CA ASP A 325 -8.06 9.22 9.13
C ASP A 325 -8.34 7.95 8.29
N ASP A 326 -8.72 6.87 8.97
CA ASP A 326 -9.27 5.66 8.37
C ASP A 326 -10.80 5.70 8.50
N ASN A 327 -11.45 6.50 7.69
CA ASN A 327 -12.92 6.46 7.62
C ASN A 327 -13.35 5.30 6.72
N PRO A 328 -14.22 4.39 7.20
CA PRO A 328 -14.82 3.37 6.34
C PRO A 328 -15.60 4.06 5.22
N VAL A 329 -15.30 3.67 4.01
CA VAL A 329 -15.87 4.26 2.81
C VAL A 329 -17.27 3.67 2.61
N MET A 330 -18.30 4.47 2.83
CA MET A 330 -19.67 4.13 2.44
C MET A 330 -20.02 4.89 1.16
N PHE A 331 -20.07 4.18 0.04
CA PHE A 331 -20.53 4.76 -1.23
C PHE A 331 -21.96 4.34 -1.53
N THR A 332 -22.77 5.31 -1.92
CA THR A 332 -23.99 5.06 -2.68
C THR A 332 -23.71 5.34 -4.15
N LEU A 333 -23.96 4.36 -5.00
CA LEU A 333 -23.74 4.44 -6.44
C LEU A 333 -25.09 4.24 -7.16
N PRO A 334 -25.97 5.25 -7.14
CA PRO A 334 -27.30 5.14 -7.77
C PRO A 334 -27.14 4.93 -9.28
N GLY A 335 -27.93 4.02 -9.84
CA GLY A 335 -27.89 3.68 -11.26
C GLY A 335 -26.93 2.54 -11.62
N SER A 336 -26.10 2.09 -10.69
CA SER A 336 -25.20 0.93 -10.89
C SER A 336 -25.86 -0.40 -10.52
N GLU A 337 -27.09 -0.39 -10.00
CA GLU A 337 -27.81 -1.59 -9.59
C GLU A 337 -28.17 -2.46 -10.78
N VAL A 338 -28.03 -3.78 -10.63
CA VAL A 338 -28.45 -4.80 -11.60
C VAL A 338 -29.48 -5.68 -10.95
N ALA A 339 -30.68 -5.77 -11.56
CA ALA A 339 -31.74 -6.65 -11.08
C ALA A 339 -31.33 -8.12 -11.20
N ALA A 340 -31.75 -8.98 -10.25
CA ALA A 340 -31.31 -10.37 -10.13
C ALA A 340 -31.50 -11.23 -11.41
N GLY A 341 -32.45 -10.93 -12.25
CA GLY A 341 -32.69 -11.68 -13.51
C GLY A 341 -32.25 -10.93 -14.78
N LYS A 342 -31.63 -9.76 -14.65
CA LYS A 342 -31.20 -8.96 -15.82
C LYS A 342 -29.99 -9.62 -16.46
N GLN A 343 -30.06 -9.87 -17.76
CA GLN A 343 -28.93 -10.32 -18.55
C GLN A 343 -27.88 -9.17 -18.60
N VAL A 344 -26.67 -9.48 -18.19
CA VAL A 344 -25.51 -8.54 -18.19
C VAL A 344 -24.67 -8.76 -19.42
N MET A 345 -24.30 -10.00 -19.68
CA MET A 345 -23.42 -10.38 -20.78
C MET A 345 -23.70 -11.79 -21.27
N VAL A 346 -23.57 -12.00 -22.57
CA VAL A 346 -23.58 -13.33 -23.21
C VAL A 346 -22.37 -13.46 -24.09
N VAL A 347 -21.70 -14.58 -23.98
CA VAL A 347 -20.50 -14.96 -24.73
C VAL A 347 -20.82 -16.27 -25.43
N GLU A 348 -20.74 -16.30 -26.77
CA GLU A 348 -21.08 -17.44 -27.60
C GLU A 348 -19.86 -17.86 -28.44
N ALA A 349 -19.37 -19.09 -28.23
CA ALA A 349 -18.25 -19.72 -28.94
C ALA A 349 -17.00 -18.81 -29.07
N LEU A 350 -16.68 -18.05 -28.03
CA LEU A 350 -15.61 -17.06 -28.05
C LEU A 350 -14.23 -17.72 -28.09
N GLN A 351 -13.46 -17.45 -29.14
CA GLN A 351 -12.06 -17.85 -29.29
C GLN A 351 -11.17 -16.63 -29.18
N LEU A 352 -10.28 -16.61 -28.17
CA LEU A 352 -9.33 -15.53 -27.96
C LEU A 352 -8.15 -15.64 -28.94
N ALA A 353 -7.58 -14.49 -29.31
CA ALA A 353 -6.33 -14.42 -30.05
C ALA A 353 -5.19 -15.04 -29.21
N HIS A 354 -4.31 -15.78 -29.83
CA HIS A 354 -3.13 -16.40 -29.21
C HIS A 354 -3.43 -17.38 -28.05
N SER A 355 -4.69 -17.81 -27.89
CA SER A 355 -5.05 -18.80 -26.88
C SER A 355 -5.34 -20.15 -27.52
N PRO A 356 -4.70 -21.25 -27.03
CA PRO A 356 -4.99 -22.61 -27.49
C PRO A 356 -6.28 -23.18 -26.85
N ALA A 357 -7.00 -22.39 -26.05
CA ALA A 357 -8.17 -22.84 -25.31
C ALA A 357 -9.34 -23.19 -26.23
N ALA A 358 -10.21 -24.09 -25.76
CA ALA A 358 -11.51 -24.33 -26.37
C ALA A 358 -12.36 -23.05 -26.37
N PRO A 359 -13.26 -22.88 -27.38
CA PRO A 359 -14.20 -21.74 -27.40
C PRO A 359 -14.98 -21.66 -26.09
N LEU A 360 -15.16 -20.43 -25.61
CA LEU A 360 -15.85 -20.13 -24.35
C LEU A 360 -17.32 -19.81 -24.62
N ASP A 361 -18.21 -20.57 -24.01
CA ASP A 361 -19.63 -20.27 -23.90
C ASP A 361 -19.95 -19.92 -22.46
N TRP A 362 -20.49 -18.71 -22.24
CA TRP A 362 -20.74 -18.25 -20.89
C TRP A 362 -21.81 -17.15 -20.88
N ARG A 363 -22.57 -17.13 -19.78
CA ARG A 363 -23.61 -16.12 -19.54
C ARG A 363 -23.49 -15.56 -18.14
N MET A 364 -23.69 -14.25 -18.02
CA MET A 364 -23.70 -13.52 -16.76
C MET A 364 -25.05 -12.83 -16.57
N ASP A 365 -25.77 -13.20 -15.51
CA ASP A 365 -27.09 -12.66 -15.17
C ASP A 365 -27.07 -12.03 -13.76
N GLY A 366 -27.74 -10.90 -13.60
CA GLY A 366 -27.84 -10.22 -12.30
C GLY A 366 -26.52 -9.67 -11.79
N PRO A 367 -26.42 -9.33 -10.49
CA PRO A 367 -25.22 -8.73 -9.89
C PRO A 367 -24.18 -9.81 -9.52
N MET A 368 -23.86 -10.70 -10.48
CA MET A 368 -22.84 -11.73 -10.25
C MET A 368 -21.48 -11.08 -10.02
N ARG A 369 -20.72 -11.63 -9.07
CA ARG A 369 -19.34 -11.23 -8.76
C ARG A 369 -18.42 -12.40 -9.03
N ILE A 370 -17.53 -12.25 -10.00
CA ILE A 370 -16.77 -13.36 -10.57
C ILE A 370 -15.29 -13.11 -10.42
N ALA A 371 -14.55 -14.07 -9.85
CA ALA A 371 -13.10 -14.10 -9.90
C ALA A 371 -12.63 -14.72 -11.23
N LEU A 372 -11.77 -14.04 -11.95
CA LEU A 372 -11.06 -14.58 -13.11
C LEU A 372 -9.69 -15.09 -12.66
N LYS A 373 -9.50 -16.42 -12.60
CA LYS A 373 -8.31 -17.08 -12.03
C LYS A 373 -7.53 -17.85 -13.11
N GLY A 374 -6.22 -17.76 -13.08
CA GLY A 374 -5.34 -18.50 -14.00
C GLY A 374 -3.88 -18.06 -13.90
N PRO A 375 -2.94 -18.86 -14.42
CA PRO A 375 -1.51 -18.51 -14.42
C PRO A 375 -1.23 -17.26 -15.27
N ASN A 376 -0.03 -16.71 -15.12
CA ASN A 376 0.39 -15.60 -15.96
C ASN A 376 0.48 -16.07 -17.44
N GLY A 377 0.08 -15.19 -18.36
CA GLY A 377 0.08 -15.49 -19.80
C GLY A 377 -1.09 -16.35 -20.32
N CYS A 378 -2.04 -16.81 -19.47
CA CYS A 378 -3.20 -17.59 -19.94
C CYS A 378 -4.28 -16.75 -20.66
N GLY A 379 -4.07 -15.44 -20.80
CA GLY A 379 -4.99 -14.54 -21.55
C GLY A 379 -6.06 -13.85 -20.69
N LYS A 380 -5.88 -13.65 -19.37
CA LYS A 380 -6.84 -12.94 -18.50
C LYS A 380 -7.15 -11.53 -19.02
N THR A 381 -6.13 -10.71 -19.22
CA THR A 381 -6.25 -9.34 -19.75
C THR A 381 -6.85 -9.32 -21.16
N THR A 382 -6.43 -10.24 -22.04
CA THR A 382 -6.98 -10.41 -23.39
C THR A 382 -8.48 -10.72 -23.32
N LEU A 383 -8.89 -11.63 -22.43
CA LEU A 383 -10.32 -11.93 -22.23
C LEU A 383 -11.10 -10.67 -21.80
N LEU A 384 -10.62 -9.94 -20.77
CA LEU A 384 -11.30 -8.70 -20.33
C LEU A 384 -11.44 -7.68 -21.47
N LYS A 385 -10.38 -7.46 -22.24
CA LYS A 385 -10.40 -6.51 -23.36
C LYS A 385 -11.31 -6.99 -24.51
N THR A 386 -11.32 -8.29 -24.81
CA THR A 386 -12.21 -8.87 -25.84
C THR A 386 -13.67 -8.76 -25.42
N LEU A 387 -14.00 -8.98 -24.14
CA LEU A 387 -15.36 -8.81 -23.61
C LEU A 387 -15.88 -7.38 -23.76
N LEU A 388 -14.99 -6.40 -23.78
CA LEU A 388 -15.30 -4.98 -23.97
C LEU A 388 -15.25 -4.52 -25.45
N GLY A 389 -14.85 -5.41 -26.35
CA GLY A 389 -14.65 -5.06 -27.76
C GLY A 389 -13.41 -4.22 -28.03
N LEU A 390 -12.48 -4.11 -27.04
CA LEU A 390 -11.20 -3.40 -27.20
C LEU A 390 -10.17 -4.23 -27.96
N GLU A 391 -10.31 -5.55 -27.95
CA GLU A 391 -9.53 -6.50 -28.76
C GLU A 391 -10.49 -7.38 -29.56
N GLN A 392 -10.07 -7.77 -30.78
CA GLN A 392 -10.90 -8.62 -31.65
C GLN A 392 -10.74 -10.08 -31.27
N ALA A 393 -11.88 -10.78 -31.17
CA ALA A 393 -11.89 -12.24 -31.07
C ALA A 393 -11.48 -12.89 -32.41
N VAL A 394 -10.92 -14.08 -32.37
CA VAL A 394 -10.69 -14.90 -33.57
C VAL A 394 -12.02 -15.40 -34.15
N SER A 395 -12.94 -15.80 -33.26
CA SER A 395 -14.31 -16.19 -33.61
C SER A 395 -15.23 -16.05 -32.38
N GLY A 396 -16.53 -16.16 -32.61
CA GLY A 396 -17.54 -16.02 -31.55
C GLY A 396 -18.08 -14.61 -31.43
N ASP A 397 -19.06 -14.45 -30.54
CA ASP A 397 -19.75 -13.16 -30.33
C ASP A 397 -19.84 -12.84 -28.82
N VAL A 398 -19.75 -11.54 -28.51
CA VAL A 398 -19.92 -11.01 -27.17
C VAL A 398 -20.97 -9.92 -27.17
N ARG A 399 -22.02 -10.09 -26.39
CA ARG A 399 -23.12 -9.12 -26.26
C ARG A 399 -23.18 -8.59 -24.83
N LEU A 400 -22.87 -7.32 -24.68
CA LEU A 400 -23.05 -6.56 -23.43
C LEU A 400 -24.42 -5.89 -23.44
N SER A 401 -25.25 -6.16 -22.41
CA SER A 401 -26.59 -5.59 -22.26
C SER A 401 -26.64 -4.43 -21.26
N VAL A 402 -25.51 -4.06 -20.67
CA VAL A 402 -25.38 -3.05 -19.61
C VAL A 402 -24.15 -2.17 -19.84
N SER A 403 -24.15 -0.98 -19.24
CA SER A 403 -22.97 -0.11 -19.23
C SER A 403 -21.83 -0.77 -18.46
N ALA A 404 -20.67 -0.93 -19.12
CA ALA A 404 -19.47 -1.51 -18.53
C ALA A 404 -18.39 -0.46 -18.32
N ALA A 405 -17.57 -0.67 -17.30
CA ALA A 405 -16.36 0.12 -17.09
C ALA A 405 -15.17 -0.82 -16.80
N TYR A 406 -14.02 -0.42 -17.30
CA TYR A 406 -12.77 -1.18 -17.18
C TYR A 406 -11.73 -0.40 -16.43
N LEU A 407 -11.11 -1.06 -15.47
CA LEU A 407 -9.94 -0.57 -14.78
C LEU A 407 -8.77 -1.48 -15.15
N ASP A 408 -7.93 -1.00 -16.05
CA ASP A 408 -6.75 -1.73 -16.50
C ASP A 408 -5.56 -1.54 -15.56
N GLN A 409 -4.64 -2.48 -15.58
CA GLN A 409 -3.44 -2.49 -14.73
C GLN A 409 -2.57 -1.23 -14.90
N HIS A 410 -2.54 -0.63 -16.10
CA HIS A 410 -1.70 0.53 -16.43
C HIS A 410 -2.45 1.86 -16.48
N LEU A 411 -3.77 1.86 -16.22
CA LEU A 411 -4.64 3.04 -16.25
C LEU A 411 -4.57 3.81 -17.58
N THR A 412 -4.46 3.08 -18.69
CA THR A 412 -4.23 3.66 -20.03
C THR A 412 -5.39 4.52 -20.53
N GLN A 413 -6.55 4.42 -19.89
CA GLN A 413 -7.75 5.20 -20.24
C GLN A 413 -7.75 6.62 -19.64
N LEU A 414 -6.78 6.93 -18.76
CA LEU A 414 -6.68 8.24 -18.12
C LEU A 414 -5.62 9.11 -18.80
N ASP A 415 -5.99 10.36 -19.07
CA ASP A 415 -5.01 11.39 -19.43
C ASP A 415 -4.25 11.83 -18.18
N LEU A 416 -3.01 11.42 -18.09
CA LEU A 416 -2.15 11.70 -16.93
C LEU A 416 -1.81 13.19 -16.79
N SER A 417 -2.04 14.01 -17.79
CA SER A 417 -1.83 15.46 -17.72
C SER A 417 -2.97 16.19 -16.99
N LEU A 418 -4.14 15.57 -16.89
CA LEU A 418 -5.30 16.13 -16.21
C LEU A 418 -5.35 15.73 -14.74
N SER A 419 -6.04 16.53 -13.94
CA SER A 419 -6.38 16.18 -12.56
C SER A 419 -7.63 15.29 -12.50
N VAL A 420 -7.84 14.58 -11.37
CA VAL A 420 -9.06 13.77 -11.18
C VAL A 420 -10.33 14.62 -11.27
N MET A 421 -10.27 15.86 -10.74
CA MET A 421 -11.40 16.79 -10.84
C MET A 421 -11.68 17.20 -12.28
N ALA A 422 -10.64 17.41 -13.08
CA ALA A 422 -10.79 17.74 -14.51
C ALA A 422 -11.38 16.56 -15.29
N HIS A 423 -10.94 15.33 -15.05
CA HIS A 423 -11.53 14.13 -15.65
C HIS A 423 -13.02 14.00 -15.35
N LEU A 424 -13.40 14.12 -14.08
CA LEU A 424 -14.80 14.01 -13.66
C LEU A 424 -15.65 15.16 -14.22
N SER A 425 -15.07 16.35 -14.44
CA SER A 425 -15.76 17.48 -15.08
C SER A 425 -15.97 17.28 -16.58
N LEU A 426 -15.02 16.63 -17.28
CA LEU A 426 -15.17 16.29 -18.70
C LEU A 426 -16.29 15.27 -18.94
N ASP A 427 -16.49 14.36 -18.00
CA ASP A 427 -17.55 13.34 -18.08
C ASP A 427 -18.95 13.88 -17.70
N ASP A 428 -19.12 15.20 -17.53
CA ASP A 428 -20.39 15.82 -17.09
C ASP A 428 -21.00 15.08 -15.88
N THR A 429 -20.16 14.73 -14.90
CA THR A 429 -20.58 14.01 -13.72
C THR A 429 -21.74 14.72 -13.01
N PRO A 430 -22.83 14.03 -12.64
CA PRO A 430 -24.02 14.65 -12.05
C PRO A 430 -23.81 15.12 -10.60
N LEU A 431 -22.60 14.99 -10.05
CA LEU A 431 -22.28 15.31 -8.68
C LEU A 431 -21.78 16.76 -8.55
N ASP A 432 -22.26 17.45 -7.52
CA ASP A 432 -21.72 18.74 -7.10
C ASP A 432 -20.24 18.63 -6.69
N GLU A 433 -19.45 19.67 -6.98
CA GLU A 433 -18.01 19.70 -6.70
C GLU A 433 -17.69 19.42 -5.21
N GLY A 434 -18.49 19.95 -4.29
CA GLY A 434 -18.32 19.73 -2.86
C GLY A 434 -18.52 18.26 -2.47
N LEU A 435 -19.52 17.61 -3.09
CA LEU A 435 -19.77 16.18 -2.89
C LEU A 435 -18.66 15.30 -3.51
N LEU A 436 -18.17 15.67 -4.70
CA LEU A 436 -17.02 15.00 -5.33
C LEU A 436 -15.79 15.06 -4.45
N ARG A 437 -15.43 16.23 -3.93
CA ARG A 437 -14.29 16.40 -3.02
C ARG A 437 -14.46 15.54 -1.75
N THR A 438 -15.68 15.48 -1.20
CA THR A 438 -15.98 14.64 -0.03
C THR A 438 -15.77 13.16 -0.33
N ARG A 439 -16.24 12.68 -1.49
CA ARG A 439 -16.08 11.29 -1.91
C ARG A 439 -14.63 10.94 -2.23
N LEU A 440 -13.88 11.86 -2.87
CA LEU A 440 -12.46 11.70 -3.11
C LEU A 440 -11.65 11.62 -1.80
N ALA A 441 -12.01 12.44 -0.80
CA ALA A 441 -11.41 12.34 0.53
C ALA A 441 -11.72 10.99 1.21
N GLN A 442 -12.90 10.41 0.98
CA GLN A 442 -13.24 9.06 1.45
C GLN A 442 -12.36 7.98 0.79
N LEU A 443 -11.96 8.16 -0.47
CA LEU A 443 -10.93 7.32 -1.13
C LEU A 443 -9.51 7.64 -0.64
N GLN A 444 -9.37 8.45 0.41
CA GLN A 444 -8.07 8.89 0.92
C GLN A 444 -7.24 9.67 -0.13
N LEU A 445 -7.91 10.37 -1.05
CA LEU A 445 -7.28 11.38 -1.90
C LEU A 445 -7.41 12.74 -1.20
N GLY A 446 -6.27 13.27 -0.74
CA GLY A 446 -6.23 14.54 -0.02
C GLY A 446 -6.70 15.72 -0.89
N ALA A 447 -7.22 16.76 -0.23
CA ALA A 447 -7.74 17.94 -0.93
C ALA A 447 -6.70 18.68 -1.79
N ASP A 448 -5.43 18.57 -1.42
CA ASP A 448 -4.26 19.07 -2.14
C ASP A 448 -3.97 18.28 -3.43
N LYS A 449 -4.31 16.99 -3.45
CA LYS A 449 -3.99 16.05 -4.54
C LYS A 449 -5.05 15.98 -5.64
N VAL A 450 -6.30 16.32 -5.32
CA VAL A 450 -7.43 16.18 -6.28
C VAL A 450 -7.35 17.16 -7.45
N THR A 451 -6.57 18.24 -7.31
CA THR A 451 -6.35 19.25 -8.35
C THR A 451 -5.01 19.11 -9.08
N LEU A 452 -4.14 18.21 -8.62
CA LEU A 452 -2.85 17.96 -9.27
C LEU A 452 -3.01 17.03 -10.47
N PRO A 453 -2.14 17.17 -11.50
CA PRO A 453 -2.07 16.22 -12.61
C PRO A 453 -1.85 14.80 -12.12
N LEU A 454 -2.54 13.81 -12.71
CA LEU A 454 -2.43 12.40 -12.33
C LEU A 454 -1.00 11.87 -12.46
N ALA A 455 -0.18 12.42 -13.37
CA ALA A 455 1.23 12.08 -13.51
C ALA A 455 2.04 12.31 -12.24
N THR A 456 1.67 13.28 -11.40
CA THR A 456 2.38 13.64 -10.17
C THR A 456 1.98 12.79 -8.97
N LEU A 457 0.90 12.03 -9.09
CA LEU A 457 0.38 11.17 -8.03
C LEU A 457 1.20 9.86 -7.95
N SER A 458 1.30 9.30 -6.76
CA SER A 458 1.82 7.93 -6.58
C SER A 458 0.94 6.91 -7.29
N GLY A 459 1.47 5.71 -7.58
CA GLY A 459 0.71 4.65 -8.25
C GLY A 459 -0.61 4.32 -7.55
N GLY A 460 -0.61 4.24 -6.22
CA GLY A 460 -1.81 4.00 -5.42
C GLY A 460 -2.83 5.14 -5.48
N GLU A 461 -2.36 6.39 -5.47
CA GLU A 461 -3.25 7.56 -5.61
C GLU A 461 -3.84 7.67 -7.01
N ARG A 462 -3.05 7.36 -8.04
CA ARG A 462 -3.56 7.26 -9.42
C ARG A 462 -4.65 6.22 -9.57
N LEU A 463 -4.48 5.06 -8.94
CA LEU A 463 -5.50 4.00 -8.99
C LEU A 463 -6.79 4.43 -8.26
N LYS A 464 -6.69 5.09 -7.11
CA LYS A 464 -7.85 5.66 -6.42
C LYS A 464 -8.56 6.72 -7.28
N ALA A 465 -7.80 7.56 -7.97
CA ALA A 465 -8.34 8.53 -8.92
C ALA A 465 -9.03 7.83 -10.11
N ALA A 466 -8.41 6.80 -10.67
CA ALA A 466 -8.99 5.99 -11.74
C ALA A 466 -10.31 5.33 -11.31
N LEU A 467 -10.32 4.74 -10.12
CA LEU A 467 -11.54 4.16 -9.55
C LEU A 467 -12.64 5.21 -9.36
N ALA A 468 -12.28 6.43 -8.92
CA ALA A 468 -13.21 7.54 -8.81
C ALA A 468 -13.83 7.89 -10.18
N CYS A 469 -13.01 8.00 -11.23
CA CYS A 469 -13.48 8.27 -12.60
C CYS A 469 -14.40 7.16 -13.12
N VAL A 470 -14.12 5.90 -12.77
CA VAL A 470 -14.94 4.76 -13.16
C VAL A 470 -16.28 4.73 -12.41
N LEU A 471 -16.28 5.00 -11.10
CA LEU A 471 -17.47 4.89 -10.26
C LEU A 471 -18.42 6.09 -10.37
N TRP A 472 -17.90 7.29 -10.66
CA TRP A 472 -18.69 8.53 -10.63
C TRP A 472 -18.85 9.20 -11.99
N ARG A 473 -18.76 8.42 -13.06
CA ARG A 473 -19.06 8.86 -14.42
C ARG A 473 -20.54 9.19 -14.59
N ARG A 474 -20.87 9.95 -15.64
CA ARG A 474 -22.25 10.35 -15.97
C ARG A 474 -23.18 9.16 -16.17
N ASP A 475 -22.74 8.17 -16.94
CA ASP A 475 -23.45 6.93 -17.16
C ASP A 475 -22.94 5.87 -16.17
N PRO A 476 -23.68 5.59 -15.09
CA PRO A 476 -23.22 4.66 -14.06
C PRO A 476 -22.90 3.28 -14.66
N ALA A 477 -21.73 2.77 -14.32
CA ALA A 477 -21.36 1.42 -14.71
C ALA A 477 -22.20 0.40 -13.93
N GLN A 478 -22.79 -0.56 -14.65
CA GLN A 478 -23.52 -1.69 -14.10
C GLN A 478 -22.68 -2.97 -14.09
N LEU A 479 -21.58 -3.00 -14.85
CA LEU A 479 -20.57 -4.05 -14.87
C LEU A 479 -19.18 -3.42 -14.68
N LEU A 480 -18.42 -3.88 -13.70
CA LEU A 480 -17.02 -3.53 -13.52
C LEU A 480 -16.11 -4.68 -13.96
N LEU A 481 -15.15 -4.39 -14.80
CA LEU A 481 -14.06 -5.28 -15.15
C LEU A 481 -12.78 -4.72 -14.54
N LEU A 482 -12.12 -5.49 -13.67
CA LEU A 482 -10.97 -5.05 -12.90
C LEU A 482 -9.79 -5.98 -13.19
N ASP A 483 -8.68 -5.40 -13.67
CA ASP A 483 -7.45 -6.13 -13.99
C ASP A 483 -6.34 -5.77 -13.01
N GLU A 484 -6.10 -6.67 -12.04
CA GLU A 484 -5.10 -6.52 -10.96
C GLU A 484 -5.21 -5.19 -10.19
N PRO A 485 -6.39 -4.83 -9.63
CA PRO A 485 -6.62 -3.52 -9.02
C PRO A 485 -5.87 -3.30 -7.69
N THR A 486 -5.19 -4.32 -7.16
CA THR A 486 -4.42 -4.23 -5.92
C THR A 486 -2.93 -4.06 -6.13
N ASN A 487 -2.43 -4.18 -7.37
CA ASN A 487 -1.03 -4.06 -7.67
C ASN A 487 -0.50 -2.66 -7.31
N HIS A 488 0.65 -2.62 -6.64
CA HIS A 488 1.32 -1.38 -6.20
C HIS A 488 0.55 -0.56 -5.14
N LEU A 489 -0.50 -1.11 -4.53
CA LEU A 489 -1.21 -0.46 -3.42
C LEU A 489 -0.55 -0.81 -2.09
N ASP A 490 -0.57 0.14 -1.15
CA ASP A 490 -0.32 -0.17 0.25
C ASP A 490 -1.56 -0.81 0.92
N LEU A 491 -1.35 -1.42 2.06
CA LEU A 491 -2.40 -2.14 2.79
C LEU A 491 -3.63 -1.27 3.10
N ALA A 492 -3.43 0.01 3.47
CA ALA A 492 -4.51 0.94 3.76
C ALA A 492 -5.31 1.28 2.49
N SER A 493 -4.61 1.52 1.37
CA SER A 493 -5.24 1.77 0.07
C SER A 493 -6.00 0.56 -0.44
N THR A 494 -5.44 -0.64 -0.28
CA THR A 494 -6.11 -1.90 -0.63
C THR A 494 -7.40 -2.07 0.15
N GLN A 495 -7.39 -1.82 1.47
CA GLN A 495 -8.60 -1.89 2.32
C GLN A 495 -9.66 -0.86 1.91
N ALA A 496 -9.25 0.36 1.57
CA ALA A 496 -10.17 1.40 1.11
C ALA A 496 -10.86 0.99 -0.21
N ILE A 497 -10.10 0.48 -1.18
CA ILE A 497 -10.64 0.00 -2.47
C ILE A 497 -11.50 -1.25 -2.27
N GLU A 498 -11.09 -2.20 -1.45
CA GLU A 498 -11.87 -3.37 -1.07
C GLU A 498 -13.24 -2.98 -0.52
N SER A 499 -13.27 -2.03 0.42
CA SER A 499 -14.51 -1.52 1.01
C SER A 499 -15.41 -0.84 -0.04
N ALA A 500 -14.83 -0.05 -0.94
CA ALA A 500 -15.54 0.61 -2.02
C ALA A 500 -16.17 -0.39 -3.01
N LEU A 501 -15.39 -1.39 -3.44
CA LEU A 501 -15.84 -2.41 -4.39
C LEU A 501 -16.81 -3.40 -3.74
N ALA A 502 -16.64 -3.72 -2.45
CA ALA A 502 -17.60 -4.53 -1.69
C ALA A 502 -18.99 -3.89 -1.63
N ALA A 503 -19.06 -2.55 -1.61
CA ALA A 503 -20.30 -1.78 -1.62
C ALA A 503 -20.90 -1.60 -3.03
N PHE A 504 -20.20 -1.92 -4.10
CA PHE A 504 -20.70 -1.79 -5.47
C PHE A 504 -21.91 -2.69 -5.71
N PRO A 505 -23.07 -2.16 -6.18
CA PRO A 505 -24.31 -2.95 -6.29
C PRO A 505 -24.46 -3.68 -7.63
N GLY A 506 -23.57 -3.46 -8.57
CA GLY A 506 -23.60 -4.05 -9.91
C GLY A 506 -22.86 -5.39 -10.02
N ALA A 507 -22.74 -5.84 -11.26
CA ALA A 507 -21.97 -7.03 -11.63
C ALA A 507 -20.46 -6.73 -11.67
N MET A 508 -19.64 -7.74 -11.39
CA MET A 508 -18.18 -7.54 -11.31
C MET A 508 -17.43 -8.77 -11.85
N LEU A 509 -16.39 -8.50 -12.66
CA LEU A 509 -15.41 -9.49 -13.09
C LEU A 509 -14.02 -8.99 -12.67
N VAL A 510 -13.33 -9.75 -11.81
CA VAL A 510 -12.08 -9.31 -11.16
C VAL A 510 -10.97 -10.29 -11.42
N VAL A 511 -9.85 -9.79 -11.92
CA VAL A 511 -8.56 -10.48 -11.94
C VAL A 511 -7.77 -9.99 -10.75
N SER A 512 -7.35 -10.87 -9.86
CA SER A 512 -6.38 -10.56 -8.80
C SER A 512 -5.69 -11.83 -8.33
N HIS A 513 -4.44 -11.67 -7.91
CA HIS A 513 -3.64 -12.69 -7.23
C HIS A 513 -3.68 -12.54 -5.70
N ASP A 514 -4.37 -11.53 -5.17
CA ASP A 514 -4.60 -11.32 -3.73
C ASP A 514 -5.88 -12.05 -3.29
N GLU A 515 -5.73 -13.24 -2.72
CA GLU A 515 -6.88 -14.03 -2.25
C GLU A 515 -7.62 -13.35 -1.08
N ALA A 516 -6.93 -12.59 -0.22
CA ALA A 516 -7.57 -11.85 0.86
C ALA A 516 -8.48 -10.74 0.31
N PHE A 517 -8.01 -10.02 -0.70
CA PHE A 517 -8.81 -9.04 -1.43
C PHE A 517 -10.03 -9.68 -2.11
N LEU A 518 -9.84 -10.78 -2.83
CA LEU A 518 -10.93 -11.50 -3.50
C LEU A 518 -11.99 -11.95 -2.49
N HIS A 519 -11.56 -12.42 -1.31
CA HIS A 519 -12.48 -12.82 -0.24
C HIS A 519 -13.31 -11.63 0.29
N GLY A 520 -12.69 -10.46 0.44
CA GLY A 520 -13.36 -9.23 0.88
C GLY A 520 -14.44 -8.74 -0.09
N LEU A 521 -14.33 -9.05 -1.38
CA LEU A 521 -15.28 -8.66 -2.42
C LEU A 521 -16.58 -9.49 -2.45
N LYS A 522 -16.73 -10.51 -1.61
CA LYS A 522 -17.92 -11.38 -1.55
C LYS A 522 -18.25 -11.99 -2.92
N LEU A 523 -17.27 -12.57 -3.56
CA LEU A 523 -17.42 -13.19 -4.87
C LEU A 523 -18.40 -14.37 -4.80
N THR A 524 -19.15 -14.57 -5.87
CA THR A 524 -20.17 -15.62 -5.97
C THR A 524 -19.76 -16.76 -6.90
N HIS A 525 -18.91 -16.46 -7.88
CA HIS A 525 -18.50 -17.41 -8.92
C HIS A 525 -17.01 -17.26 -9.23
N SER A 526 -16.46 -18.28 -9.90
CA SER A 526 -15.14 -18.23 -10.48
C SER A 526 -15.14 -18.64 -11.95
N LEU A 527 -14.35 -17.96 -12.77
CA LEU A 527 -13.99 -18.35 -14.12
C LEU A 527 -12.50 -18.70 -14.10
N ALA A 528 -12.19 -19.98 -14.00
CA ALA A 528 -10.82 -20.45 -13.77
C ALA A 528 -10.24 -21.10 -15.04
N TRP A 529 -8.97 -20.77 -15.34
CA TRP A 529 -8.21 -21.44 -16.38
C TRP A 529 -7.81 -22.84 -15.93
N ARG A 530 -8.12 -23.84 -16.75
CA ARG A 530 -7.68 -25.23 -16.61
C ARG A 530 -6.97 -25.67 -17.91
N GLU A 531 -6.46 -26.88 -17.93
CA GLU A 531 -5.67 -27.42 -19.04
C GLU A 531 -6.36 -27.27 -20.43
N THR A 532 -7.69 -27.33 -20.48
CA THR A 532 -8.48 -27.30 -21.71
C THR A 532 -9.11 -25.93 -22.00
N GLY A 533 -9.03 -24.95 -21.09
CA GLY A 533 -9.65 -23.64 -21.26
C GLY A 533 -10.30 -23.08 -20.01
N TRP A 534 -11.19 -22.13 -20.19
CA TRP A 534 -11.89 -21.43 -19.13
C TRP A 534 -13.09 -22.26 -18.61
N HIS A 535 -13.17 -22.42 -17.30
CA HIS A 535 -14.24 -23.16 -16.62
C HIS A 535 -14.96 -22.26 -15.64
N PHE A 536 -16.28 -22.12 -15.82
CA PHE A 536 -17.16 -21.37 -14.94
C PHE A 536 -17.71 -22.27 -13.84
N SER A 537 -17.67 -21.80 -12.58
CA SER A 537 -18.18 -22.53 -11.41
C SER A 537 -18.65 -21.59 -10.31
N LEU A 538 -19.54 -22.05 -9.44
CA LEU A 538 -19.85 -21.43 -8.16
C LEU A 538 -18.62 -21.50 -7.23
N LEU A 539 -18.42 -20.46 -6.39
CA LEU A 539 -17.40 -20.45 -5.34
C LEU A 539 -17.93 -21.06 -4.06
#